data_75652c0e3d0e077ebb450fc268898fac
#
_entry.id   75652c0e3d0e077ebb450fc268898fac
#
_cell.length_a   1.000
_cell.length_b   1.000
_cell.length_c   1.000
_cell.angle_alpha   90.00
_cell.angle_beta   90.00
_cell.angle_gamma   90.00
#
_symmetry.space_group_name_H-M   'P 1'
#
loop_
_entity.id
_entity.type
_entity.pdbx_description
1 polymer ?
#
loop_
_entity_poly.entity_id
_entity_poly.type
_entity_poly.pdbx_seq_one_letter_code
_entity_poly.pdbx_strand_id
1 'polypeptide(L)'
;MGKNFSNLKVILVEPSGPLNVGSVARLCSNFEVDELRIVSPKCDIFSLEARKMSLKGKKFLEHCKIFDDLQKSIFDCDLVLASCGRIDVNKNSFFGSSEDIFDWTLSFNKINNLAIIFGREDRGLTNSELLLANKTFNIPTSQNNPSLNLSHAVSIALYELNKSSKRNFDQELKVFNLASSKQIHDSFLEIEELLFKVGYLLKHTSNAKISKFKNFILKANTSMHEINVLRGIVHQINLSLIHI
;
A
#
# COMPACT_ATOMS: atom_id res chain seq x y z
N MET A 1 -23.94 4.24 1.03
CA MET A 1 -22.87 5.20 0.70
C MET A 1 -22.06 4.59 -0.42
N GLY A 2 -21.94 5.25 -1.56
CA GLY A 2 -21.17 4.71 -2.69
C GLY A 2 -19.67 4.85 -2.42
N LYS A 3 -19.07 3.89 -1.77
CA LYS A 3 -17.61 3.78 -1.74
C LYS A 3 -17.16 3.17 -3.07
N ASN A 4 -16.21 3.79 -3.75
CA ASN A 4 -15.60 3.23 -4.98
C ASN A 4 -14.66 2.03 -4.66
N PHE A 5 -14.59 1.61 -3.41
CA PHE A 5 -13.89 0.42 -2.93
C PHE A 5 -14.80 -0.42 -2.04
N SER A 6 -14.64 -1.75 -2.12
CA SER A 6 -15.44 -2.70 -1.34
C SER A 6 -14.89 -2.90 0.07
N ASN A 7 -13.55 -2.95 0.20
CA ASN A 7 -12.86 -3.19 1.46
C ASN A 7 -11.72 -2.20 1.65
N LEU A 8 -11.68 -1.54 2.79
CA LEU A 8 -10.59 -0.67 3.23
C LEU A 8 -9.74 -1.38 4.30
N LYS A 9 -8.44 -1.43 4.08
CA LYS A 9 -7.47 -2.03 4.99
C LYS A 9 -6.49 -0.97 5.49
N VAL A 10 -6.31 -0.90 6.79
CA VAL A 10 -5.24 -0.11 7.42
C VAL A 10 -4.12 -1.05 7.82
N ILE A 11 -2.90 -0.74 7.41
CA ILE A 11 -1.71 -1.57 7.67
C ILE A 11 -0.70 -0.76 8.48
N LEU A 12 -0.32 -1.26 9.63
CA LEU A 12 0.73 -0.69 10.48
C LEU A 12 2.00 -1.54 10.38
N VAL A 13 3.13 -0.91 10.06
CA VAL A 13 4.42 -1.59 9.94
C VAL A 13 5.25 -1.36 11.18
N GLU A 14 5.59 -2.43 11.88
CA GLU A 14 6.40 -2.45 13.10
C GLU A 14 5.99 -1.39 14.15
N PRO A 15 4.69 -1.27 14.50
CA PRO A 15 4.29 -0.30 15.52
C PRO A 15 4.96 -0.64 16.86
N SER A 16 5.49 0.37 17.55
CA SER A 16 6.20 0.23 18.82
C SER A 16 5.40 0.69 20.03
N GLY A 17 4.34 1.49 19.79
CA GLY A 17 3.50 2.05 20.84
C GLY A 17 2.14 1.36 20.95
N PRO A 18 1.84 0.63 22.06
CA PRO A 18 0.54 -0.03 22.22
C PRO A 18 -0.63 0.96 22.25
N LEU A 19 -0.43 2.17 22.78
CA LEU A 19 -1.42 3.26 22.75
C LEU A 19 -1.77 3.69 21.31
N ASN A 20 -0.76 3.75 20.41
CA ASN A 20 -0.99 4.06 19.01
C ASN A 20 -1.83 2.98 18.34
N VAL A 21 -1.50 1.70 18.57
CA VAL A 21 -2.25 0.56 18.02
C VAL A 21 -3.70 0.59 18.50
N GLY A 22 -3.92 0.82 19.79
CA GLY A 22 -5.27 0.95 20.36
C GLY A 22 -6.05 2.13 19.77
N SER A 23 -5.39 3.29 19.61
CA SER A 23 -6.00 4.47 18.98
C SER A 23 -6.39 4.19 17.52
N VAL A 24 -5.52 3.52 16.76
CA VAL A 24 -5.80 3.16 15.36
C VAL A 24 -6.96 2.17 15.28
N ALA A 25 -7.03 1.18 16.16
CA ALA A 25 -8.16 0.26 16.22
C ALA A 25 -9.49 0.99 16.47
N ARG A 26 -9.48 2.03 17.33
CA ARG A 26 -10.64 2.92 17.52
C ARG A 26 -10.99 3.72 16.26
N LEU A 27 -9.98 4.26 15.57
CA LEU A 27 -10.18 4.98 14.31
C LEU A 27 -10.76 4.06 13.22
N CYS A 28 -10.31 2.80 13.14
CA CYS A 28 -10.89 1.82 12.24
C CYS A 28 -12.40 1.66 12.46
N SER A 29 -12.85 1.66 13.71
CA SER A 29 -14.28 1.64 14.03
C SER A 29 -15.00 2.94 13.65
N ASN A 30 -14.37 4.11 13.85
CA ASN A 30 -14.98 5.40 13.56
C ASN A 30 -15.18 5.66 12.07
N PHE A 31 -14.27 5.14 11.22
CA PHE A 31 -14.25 5.37 9.78
C PHE A 31 -14.66 4.16 8.94
N GLU A 32 -15.27 3.16 9.58
CA GLU A 32 -15.78 1.96 8.91
C GLU A 32 -14.70 1.28 8.05
N VAL A 33 -13.49 1.14 8.61
CA VAL A 33 -12.42 0.32 8.04
C VAL A 33 -12.84 -1.14 8.14
N ASP A 34 -12.54 -1.94 7.14
CA ASP A 34 -12.95 -3.35 7.14
C ASP A 34 -11.94 -4.23 7.86
N GLU A 35 -10.64 -3.93 7.75
CA GLU A 35 -9.59 -4.78 8.31
C GLU A 35 -8.40 -3.95 8.83
N LEU A 36 -7.93 -4.29 10.04
CA LEU A 36 -6.66 -3.82 10.58
C LEU A 36 -5.61 -4.92 10.40
N ARG A 37 -4.49 -4.60 9.75
CA ARG A 37 -3.33 -5.47 9.57
C ARG A 37 -2.13 -4.88 10.29
N ILE A 38 -1.34 -5.75 10.91
CA ILE A 38 -0.14 -5.36 11.63
C ILE A 38 1.02 -6.23 11.15
N VAL A 39 2.10 -5.58 10.72
CA VAL A 39 3.29 -6.24 10.21
C VAL A 39 4.38 -6.14 11.26
N SER A 40 4.89 -7.29 11.73
CA SER A 40 6.03 -7.43 12.66
C SER A 40 5.97 -6.46 13.86
N PRO A 41 4.88 -6.45 14.67
CA PRO A 41 4.72 -5.52 15.78
C PRO A 41 5.90 -5.57 16.75
N LYS A 42 6.34 -4.41 17.26
CA LYS A 42 7.43 -4.26 18.24
C LYS A 42 6.90 -4.01 19.67
N CYS A 43 5.59 -4.06 19.85
CA CYS A 43 4.93 -3.94 21.15
C CYS A 43 3.87 -5.05 21.33
N ASP A 44 3.42 -5.24 22.55
CA ASP A 44 2.26 -6.07 22.81
C ASP A 44 0.97 -5.33 22.40
N ILE A 45 0.47 -5.71 21.22
CA ILE A 45 -0.75 -5.12 20.64
C ILE A 45 -2.02 -5.47 21.40
N PHE A 46 -1.97 -6.48 22.26
CA PHE A 46 -3.08 -6.91 23.13
C PHE A 46 -2.95 -6.43 24.58
N SER A 47 -1.97 -5.58 24.87
CA SER A 47 -1.73 -5.01 26.19
C SER A 47 -2.98 -4.31 26.75
N LEU A 48 -2.99 -4.13 28.07
CA LEU A 48 -4.07 -3.40 28.75
C LEU A 48 -4.21 -1.96 28.21
N GLU A 49 -3.09 -1.33 27.87
CA GLU A 49 -3.06 0.02 27.31
C GLU A 49 -3.73 0.09 25.93
N ALA A 50 -3.37 -0.82 25.01
CA ALA A 50 -3.99 -0.91 23.70
C ALA A 50 -5.50 -1.17 23.82
N ARG A 51 -5.91 -2.09 24.68
CA ARG A 51 -7.32 -2.42 24.92
C ARG A 51 -8.11 -1.24 25.49
N LYS A 52 -7.56 -0.52 26.47
CA LYS A 52 -8.19 0.68 27.04
C LYS A 52 -8.36 1.77 25.99
N MET A 53 -7.36 1.96 25.13
CA MET A 53 -7.37 3.02 24.11
C MET A 53 -8.32 2.70 22.95
N SER A 54 -8.51 1.42 22.62
CA SER A 54 -9.34 0.98 21.49
C SER A 54 -10.84 1.21 21.68
N LEU A 55 -11.33 1.25 22.91
CA LEU A 55 -12.76 1.44 23.25
C LEU A 55 -13.70 0.60 22.37
N LYS A 56 -14.56 1.27 21.56
CA LYS A 56 -15.47 0.62 20.62
C LYS A 56 -14.77 -0.10 19.45
N GLY A 57 -13.50 0.20 19.22
CA GLY A 57 -12.65 -0.45 18.22
C GLY A 57 -12.00 -1.75 18.69
N LYS A 58 -12.32 -2.26 19.91
CA LYS A 58 -11.72 -3.48 20.48
C LYS A 58 -11.78 -4.68 19.53
N LYS A 59 -12.85 -4.83 18.78
CA LYS A 59 -13.00 -5.87 17.75
C LYS A 59 -11.89 -5.86 16.72
N PHE A 60 -11.34 -4.67 16.37
CA PHE A 60 -10.24 -4.55 15.40
C PHE A 60 -8.91 -5.04 15.97
N LEU A 61 -8.68 -4.94 17.29
CA LEU A 61 -7.54 -5.58 17.94
C LEU A 61 -7.70 -7.10 17.97
N GLU A 62 -8.87 -7.58 18.36
CA GLU A 62 -9.15 -9.00 18.53
C GLU A 62 -9.12 -9.78 17.21
N HIS A 63 -9.46 -9.13 16.09
CA HIS A 63 -9.50 -9.75 14.76
C HIS A 63 -8.42 -9.21 13.81
N CYS A 64 -7.45 -8.42 14.31
CA CYS A 64 -6.37 -7.95 13.45
C CYS A 64 -5.56 -9.12 12.90
N LYS A 65 -5.15 -9.01 11.64
CA LYS A 65 -4.25 -10.00 11.03
C LYS A 65 -2.80 -9.57 11.22
N ILE A 66 -1.98 -10.47 11.73
CA ILE A 66 -0.56 -10.25 11.94
C ILE A 66 0.22 -10.90 10.80
N PHE A 67 1.19 -10.17 10.26
CA PHE A 67 2.05 -10.62 9.19
C PHE A 67 3.52 -10.41 9.58
N ASP A 68 4.40 -11.30 9.13
CA ASP A 68 5.84 -11.14 9.30
C ASP A 68 6.46 -10.25 8.20
N ASP A 69 5.75 -10.10 7.08
CA ASP A 69 6.22 -9.40 5.89
C ASP A 69 5.15 -8.50 5.30
N LEU A 70 5.55 -7.25 4.95
CA LEU A 70 4.64 -6.25 4.37
C LEU A 70 4.09 -6.69 3.02
N GLN A 71 4.89 -7.34 2.17
CA GLN A 71 4.46 -7.76 0.84
C GLN A 71 3.32 -8.79 0.93
N LYS A 72 3.42 -9.74 1.87
CA LYS A 72 2.33 -10.70 2.12
C LYS A 72 1.07 -10.01 2.62
N SER A 73 1.23 -8.96 3.42
CA SER A 73 0.09 -8.22 3.99
C SER A 73 -0.72 -7.43 2.95
N ILE A 74 -0.20 -7.23 1.75
CA ILE A 74 -0.86 -6.49 0.66
C ILE A 74 -1.22 -7.35 -0.55
N PHE A 75 -0.96 -8.65 -0.55
CA PHE A 75 -1.12 -9.53 -1.72
C PHE A 75 -2.52 -9.52 -2.32
N ASP A 76 -3.53 -9.39 -1.50
CA ASP A 76 -4.94 -9.35 -1.91
C ASP A 76 -5.45 -7.91 -2.20
N CYS A 77 -4.57 -6.91 -2.21
CA CYS A 77 -4.94 -5.52 -2.44
C CYS A 77 -4.79 -5.15 -3.91
N ASP A 78 -5.81 -4.48 -4.46
CA ASP A 78 -5.81 -3.96 -5.84
C ASP A 78 -5.08 -2.61 -5.90
N LEU A 79 -5.22 -1.82 -4.84
CA LEU A 79 -4.58 -0.52 -4.73
C LEU A 79 -3.94 -0.35 -3.35
N VAL A 80 -2.70 0.09 -3.35
CA VAL A 80 -1.89 0.29 -2.15
C VAL A 80 -1.38 1.72 -2.09
N LEU A 81 -1.71 2.41 -1.02
CA LEU A 81 -1.25 3.77 -0.72
C LEU A 81 -0.31 3.72 0.49
N ALA A 82 0.75 4.50 0.47
CA ALA A 82 1.70 4.55 1.59
C ALA A 82 1.88 5.98 2.10
N SER A 83 1.80 6.17 3.41
CA SER A 83 2.09 7.45 4.04
C SER A 83 3.60 7.70 4.11
N CYS A 84 4.03 8.93 3.80
CA CYS A 84 5.41 9.34 3.87
C CYS A 84 5.53 10.75 4.45
N GLY A 85 6.20 10.88 5.61
CA GLY A 85 6.48 12.20 6.23
C GLY A 85 7.69 12.93 5.64
N ARG A 86 8.48 12.27 4.76
CA ARG A 86 9.71 12.85 4.19
C ARG A 86 9.43 13.53 2.86
N ILE A 87 9.81 14.81 2.75
CA ILE A 87 9.61 15.61 1.53
C ILE A 87 10.60 15.22 0.42
N ASP A 88 11.80 14.72 0.77
CA ASP A 88 12.89 14.42 -0.18
C ASP A 88 12.74 13.11 -0.99
N VAL A 89 11.73 12.29 -0.72
CA VAL A 89 11.39 11.12 -1.55
C VAL A 89 10.84 11.55 -2.91
N ASN A 90 10.73 12.82 -3.14
CA ASN A 90 10.01 13.55 -4.17
C ASN A 90 10.61 13.55 -5.56
N LYS A 91 11.74 12.94 -5.80
CA LYS A 91 12.25 12.81 -7.18
C LYS A 91 11.49 11.76 -8.00
N ASN A 92 10.56 11.05 -7.39
CA ASN A 92 9.70 10.10 -8.08
C ASN A 92 8.27 10.63 -8.13
N SER A 93 7.74 10.82 -9.31
CA SER A 93 6.46 11.40 -9.76
C SER A 93 5.14 10.81 -9.23
N PHE A 94 5.13 10.19 -8.04
CA PHE A 94 3.98 9.47 -7.45
C PHE A 94 3.64 9.94 -6.04
N PHE A 95 4.18 11.06 -5.69
CA PHE A 95 3.97 11.73 -4.44
C PHE A 95 2.93 12.86 -4.65
N GLY A 96 1.99 12.94 -3.76
CA GLY A 96 0.98 14.00 -3.74
C GLY A 96 0.56 14.30 -2.32
N SER A 97 -0.21 15.36 -2.15
CA SER A 97 -0.90 15.57 -0.88
C SER A 97 -1.88 14.43 -0.63
N SER A 98 -2.25 14.22 0.63
CA SER A 98 -3.29 13.22 0.97
C SER A 98 -4.60 13.50 0.21
N GLU A 99 -5.00 14.76 0.06
CA GLU A 99 -6.20 15.14 -0.69
C GLU A 99 -6.12 14.71 -2.16
N ASP A 100 -5.04 15.06 -2.87
CA ASP A 100 -4.86 14.72 -4.28
C ASP A 100 -4.86 13.21 -4.52
N ILE A 101 -4.19 12.46 -3.64
CA ILE A 101 -4.08 11.00 -3.78
C ILE A 101 -5.41 10.30 -3.48
N PHE A 102 -6.18 10.78 -2.51
CA PHE A 102 -7.49 10.21 -2.24
C PHE A 102 -8.51 10.56 -3.31
N ASP A 103 -8.51 11.78 -3.84
CA ASP A 103 -9.34 12.14 -4.98
C ASP A 103 -9.00 11.30 -6.21
N TRP A 104 -7.71 11.11 -6.49
CA TRP A 104 -7.26 10.19 -7.54
C TRP A 104 -7.71 8.74 -7.27
N THR A 105 -7.61 8.24 -6.04
CA THR A 105 -8.09 6.90 -5.67
C THR A 105 -9.56 6.71 -5.96
N LEU A 106 -10.36 7.71 -5.66
CA LEU A 106 -11.81 7.68 -5.87
C LEU A 106 -12.24 7.90 -7.34
N SER A 107 -11.32 8.27 -8.23
CA SER A 107 -11.58 8.35 -9.66
C SER A 107 -11.69 6.96 -10.34
N PHE A 108 -11.26 5.89 -9.67
CA PHE A 108 -11.45 4.53 -10.18
C PHE A 108 -12.89 4.06 -9.97
N ASN A 109 -13.45 3.40 -10.98
CA ASN A 109 -14.84 2.93 -10.94
C ASN A 109 -15.06 1.83 -9.88
N LYS A 110 -14.07 0.94 -9.73
CA LYS A 110 -14.14 -0.17 -8.78
C LYS A 110 -12.77 -0.58 -8.30
N ILE A 111 -12.60 -0.53 -6.98
CA ILE A 111 -11.47 -1.11 -6.25
C ILE A 111 -12.09 -2.12 -5.28
N ASN A 112 -11.67 -3.40 -5.32
CA ASN A 112 -12.19 -4.36 -4.34
C ASN A 112 -11.49 -4.16 -2.99
N ASN A 113 -10.15 -4.09 -3.00
CA ASN A 113 -9.36 -4.00 -1.79
C ASN A 113 -8.39 -2.81 -1.87
N LEU A 114 -8.65 -1.78 -1.09
CA LEU A 114 -7.78 -0.62 -0.89
C LEU A 114 -6.98 -0.80 0.40
N ALA A 115 -5.65 -0.67 0.34
CA ALA A 115 -4.79 -0.64 1.50
C ALA A 115 -4.15 0.73 1.71
N ILE A 116 -4.07 1.17 2.96
CA ILE A 116 -3.30 2.36 3.37
C ILE A 116 -2.27 1.91 4.40
N ILE A 117 -0.98 2.11 4.06
CA ILE A 117 0.15 1.67 4.87
C ILE A 117 0.73 2.86 5.66
N PHE A 118 0.97 2.63 6.94
CA PHE A 118 1.66 3.55 7.83
C PHE A 118 2.90 2.88 8.41
N GLY A 119 3.99 3.64 8.48
CA GLY A 119 5.27 3.14 8.98
C GLY A 119 5.45 3.31 10.49
N ARG A 120 6.67 3.04 10.93
CA ARG A 120 7.15 3.14 12.32
C ARG A 120 7.07 4.59 12.81
N GLU A 121 6.91 4.75 14.12
CA GLU A 121 6.80 6.05 14.75
C GLU A 121 8.08 6.89 14.63
N ASP A 122 9.25 6.26 14.67
CA ASP A 122 10.58 6.91 14.69
C ASP A 122 11.11 7.28 13.30
N ARG A 123 10.88 6.44 12.28
CA ARG A 123 11.53 6.56 10.97
C ARG A 123 10.58 6.37 9.77
N GLY A 124 9.32 6.03 10.03
CA GLY A 124 8.33 5.80 8.99
C GLY A 124 8.60 4.53 8.18
N LEU A 125 8.21 4.54 6.91
CA LEU A 125 8.47 3.47 5.95
C LEU A 125 9.86 3.61 5.33
N THR A 126 10.52 2.48 5.06
CA THR A 126 11.76 2.42 4.28
C THR A 126 11.48 2.68 2.80
N ASN A 127 12.51 3.01 2.03
CA ASN A 127 12.36 3.20 0.59
C ASN A 127 11.86 1.93 -0.12
N SER A 128 12.32 0.75 0.31
CA SER A 128 11.86 -0.53 -0.23
C SER A 128 10.37 -0.80 0.07
N GLU A 129 9.88 -0.40 1.23
CA GLU A 129 8.47 -0.50 1.59
C GLU A 129 7.60 0.50 0.80
N LEU A 130 8.07 1.73 0.62
CA LEU A 130 7.38 2.73 -0.21
C LEU A 130 7.26 2.27 -1.67
N LEU A 131 8.23 1.49 -2.17
CA LEU A 131 8.21 0.94 -3.52
C LEU A 131 7.16 -0.16 -3.74
N LEU A 132 6.54 -0.68 -2.67
CA LEU A 132 5.43 -1.63 -2.76
C LEU A 132 4.07 -0.95 -2.99
N ALA A 133 4.00 0.37 -2.83
CA ALA A 133 2.78 1.14 -3.00
C ALA A 133 2.62 1.66 -4.43
N ASN A 134 1.37 1.73 -4.90
CA ASN A 134 1.02 2.36 -6.17
C ASN A 134 1.25 3.87 -6.11
N LYS A 135 0.91 4.50 -4.99
CA LYS A 135 1.12 5.93 -4.72
C LYS A 135 1.59 6.15 -3.29
N THR A 136 2.38 7.20 -3.11
CA THR A 136 2.73 7.70 -1.80
C THR A 136 2.08 9.06 -1.57
N PHE A 137 1.61 9.30 -0.37
CA PHE A 137 1.04 10.58 0.02
C PHE A 137 1.72 11.13 1.26
N ASN A 138 1.68 12.44 1.38
CA ASN A 138 2.05 13.09 2.62
C ASN A 138 0.88 13.90 3.16
N ILE A 139 0.87 14.05 4.48
CA ILE A 139 -0.01 14.96 5.18
C ILE A 139 0.78 16.26 5.37
N PRO A 140 0.34 17.39 4.77
CA PRO A 140 1.06 18.65 4.90
C PRO A 140 1.17 19.07 6.36
N THR A 141 2.40 19.31 6.79
CA THR A 141 2.75 19.78 8.14
C THR A 141 3.79 20.89 8.07
N SER A 142 4.17 21.46 9.20
CA SER A 142 5.26 22.43 9.26
C SER A 142 6.59 21.81 8.80
N GLN A 143 7.36 22.54 8.02
CA GLN A 143 8.71 22.12 7.60
C GLN A 143 9.65 21.88 8.78
N ASN A 144 9.47 22.61 9.89
CA ASN A 144 10.29 22.46 11.08
C ASN A 144 9.98 21.21 11.89
N ASN A 145 8.77 20.64 11.75
CA ASN A 145 8.36 19.40 12.41
C ASN A 145 7.41 18.61 11.50
N PRO A 146 7.95 17.90 10.49
CA PRO A 146 7.14 17.24 9.48
C PRO A 146 6.54 15.91 9.95
N SER A 147 6.99 15.39 11.10
CA SER A 147 6.54 14.09 11.61
C SER A 147 5.28 14.24 12.47
N LEU A 148 4.25 13.44 12.16
CA LEU A 148 3.07 13.27 12.97
C LEU A 148 3.16 12.00 13.81
N ASN A 149 2.53 12.00 14.98
CA ASN A 149 2.26 10.76 15.69
C ASN A 149 1.48 9.78 14.78
N LEU A 150 1.78 8.48 14.88
CA LEU A 150 1.18 7.45 14.04
C LEU A 150 -0.35 7.49 14.02
N SER A 151 -0.99 7.55 15.19
CA SER A 151 -2.45 7.55 15.26
C SER A 151 -3.06 8.87 14.71
N HIS A 152 -2.36 9.99 14.83
CA HIS A 152 -2.78 11.26 14.22
C HIS A 152 -2.70 11.20 12.69
N ALA A 153 -1.61 10.64 12.14
CA ALA A 153 -1.47 10.45 10.70
C ALA A 153 -2.60 9.56 10.13
N VAL A 154 -2.90 8.45 10.81
CA VAL A 154 -4.02 7.56 10.44
C VAL A 154 -5.36 8.31 10.50
N SER A 155 -5.58 9.12 11.56
CA SER A 155 -6.84 9.86 11.73
C SER A 155 -7.06 10.84 10.59
N ILE A 156 -6.05 11.62 10.23
CA ILE A 156 -6.14 12.61 9.15
C ILE A 156 -6.37 11.90 7.81
N ALA A 157 -5.61 10.86 7.52
CA ALA A 157 -5.75 10.11 6.27
C ALA A 157 -7.16 9.51 6.11
N LEU A 158 -7.70 8.88 7.16
CA LEU A 158 -9.05 8.32 7.12
C LEU A 158 -10.12 9.40 7.04
N TYR A 159 -9.93 10.53 7.70
CA TYR A 159 -10.83 11.67 7.61
C TYR A 159 -10.87 12.24 6.19
N GLU A 160 -9.71 12.48 5.58
CA GLU A 160 -9.64 13.00 4.21
C GLU A 160 -10.22 12.03 3.19
N LEU A 161 -9.92 10.72 3.30
CA LEU A 161 -10.54 9.72 2.44
C LEU A 161 -12.07 9.72 2.58
N ASN A 162 -12.60 9.80 3.81
CA ASN A 162 -14.04 9.89 4.05
C ASN A 162 -14.64 11.19 3.51
N LYS A 163 -13.94 12.31 3.66
CA LYS A 163 -14.35 13.61 3.11
C LYS A 163 -14.43 13.56 1.59
N SER A 164 -13.40 13.06 0.94
CA SER A 164 -13.35 12.90 -0.52
C SER A 164 -14.45 11.95 -1.02
N SER A 165 -14.72 10.85 -0.31
CA SER A 165 -15.79 9.90 -0.70
C SER A 165 -17.22 10.48 -0.64
N LYS A 166 -17.42 11.57 0.09
CA LYS A 166 -18.71 12.27 0.19
C LYS A 166 -18.87 13.40 -0.82
N ARG A 167 -17.80 13.79 -1.51
CA ARG A 167 -17.89 14.74 -2.60
C ARG A 167 -18.57 14.02 -3.78
N ASN A 168 -19.65 14.59 -4.32
CA ASN A 168 -20.23 14.10 -5.57
C ASN A 168 -19.25 14.41 -6.70
N PHE A 169 -18.53 13.42 -7.18
CA PHE A 169 -17.68 13.56 -8.35
C PHE A 169 -18.52 13.42 -9.61
N ASP A 170 -18.76 14.52 -10.30
CA ASP A 170 -19.20 14.55 -11.71
C ASP A 170 -18.06 14.17 -12.69
N GLN A 171 -17.07 13.41 -12.23
CA GLN A 171 -15.96 12.97 -13.07
C GLN A 171 -16.29 11.64 -13.75
N GLU A 172 -15.94 11.53 -15.04
CA GLU A 172 -15.94 10.25 -15.73
C GLU A 172 -15.09 9.23 -14.97
N LEU A 173 -15.75 8.21 -14.42
CA LEU A 173 -15.07 7.15 -13.68
C LEU A 173 -14.21 6.33 -14.65
N LYS A 174 -12.93 6.22 -14.35
CA LYS A 174 -12.00 5.39 -15.13
C LYS A 174 -12.30 3.92 -14.89
N VAL A 175 -12.70 3.21 -15.95
CA VAL A 175 -12.89 1.75 -15.88
C VAL A 175 -11.54 1.07 -15.97
N PHE A 176 -10.94 0.71 -14.84
CA PHE A 176 -9.71 -0.06 -14.77
C PHE A 176 -9.90 -1.29 -13.88
N ASN A 177 -9.56 -2.47 -14.41
CA ASN A 177 -9.34 -3.66 -13.60
C ASN A 177 -7.85 -3.71 -13.23
N LEU A 178 -7.49 -3.10 -12.11
CA LEU A 178 -6.12 -3.11 -11.62
C LEU A 178 -5.68 -4.55 -11.31
N ALA A 179 -4.44 -4.87 -11.64
CA ALA A 179 -3.83 -6.12 -11.20
C ALA A 179 -3.54 -6.05 -9.69
N SER A 180 -3.89 -7.11 -8.96
CA SER A 180 -3.57 -7.18 -7.53
C SER A 180 -2.06 -7.21 -7.28
N SER A 181 -1.63 -6.77 -6.09
CA SER A 181 -0.22 -6.81 -5.71
C SER A 181 0.39 -8.20 -5.82
N LYS A 182 -0.40 -9.26 -5.57
CA LYS A 182 0.04 -10.64 -5.77
C LYS A 182 0.30 -10.94 -7.24
N GLN A 183 -0.64 -10.61 -8.13
CA GLN A 183 -0.51 -10.88 -9.57
C GLN A 183 0.70 -10.18 -10.18
N ILE A 184 0.93 -8.93 -9.76
CA ILE A 184 2.12 -8.17 -10.13
C ILE A 184 3.37 -8.88 -9.62
N HIS A 185 3.40 -9.31 -8.36
CA HIS A 185 4.53 -10.01 -7.76
C HIS A 185 4.86 -11.31 -8.50
N ASP A 186 3.85 -12.17 -8.71
CA ASP A 186 4.02 -13.47 -9.38
C ASP A 186 4.56 -13.29 -10.81
N SER A 187 4.07 -12.27 -11.53
CA SER A 187 4.57 -11.93 -12.87
C SER A 187 6.03 -11.47 -12.84
N PHE A 188 6.44 -10.76 -11.79
CA PHE A 188 7.83 -10.34 -11.62
C PHE A 188 8.78 -11.49 -11.33
N LEU A 189 8.35 -12.54 -10.64
CA LEU A 189 9.16 -13.75 -10.45
C LEU A 189 9.45 -14.43 -11.79
N GLU A 190 8.43 -14.55 -12.65
CA GLU A 190 8.59 -15.13 -14.00
C GLU A 190 9.54 -14.28 -14.87
N ILE A 191 9.39 -12.95 -14.83
CA ILE A 191 10.26 -12.02 -15.55
C ILE A 191 11.70 -12.08 -15.04
N GLU A 192 11.91 -12.12 -13.74
CA GLU A 192 13.22 -12.18 -13.11
C GLU A 192 13.95 -13.47 -13.52
N GLU A 193 13.27 -14.59 -13.49
CA GLU A 193 13.82 -15.89 -13.94
C GLU A 193 14.27 -15.82 -15.40
N LEU A 194 13.42 -15.28 -16.29
CA LEU A 194 13.78 -15.09 -17.71
C LEU A 194 15.00 -14.21 -17.87
N LEU A 195 15.03 -13.06 -17.17
CA LEU A 195 16.13 -12.10 -17.28
C LEU A 195 17.48 -12.65 -16.77
N PHE A 196 17.44 -13.58 -15.80
CA PHE A 196 18.62 -14.35 -15.40
C PHE A 196 19.03 -15.35 -16.49
N LYS A 197 18.10 -16.09 -17.09
CA LYS A 197 18.38 -17.06 -18.16
C LYS A 197 19.03 -16.42 -19.39
N VAL A 198 18.57 -15.23 -19.77
CA VAL A 198 19.15 -14.49 -20.92
C VAL A 198 20.40 -13.69 -20.55
N GLY A 199 20.89 -13.73 -19.32
CA GLY A 199 22.11 -13.06 -18.87
C GLY A 199 21.97 -11.53 -18.69
N TYR A 200 20.78 -10.97 -18.76
CA TYR A 200 20.55 -9.54 -18.51
C TYR A 200 20.72 -9.17 -17.03
N LEU A 201 20.30 -10.07 -16.13
CA LEU A 201 20.51 -9.91 -14.68
C LEU A 201 21.74 -10.70 -14.24
N LEU A 202 22.55 -10.04 -13.42
CA LEU A 202 23.68 -10.64 -12.72
C LEU A 202 23.38 -10.63 -11.22
N LYS A 203 23.83 -11.64 -10.48
CA LYS A 203 23.52 -11.82 -9.03
C LYS A 203 23.77 -10.57 -8.19
N HIS A 204 24.80 -9.79 -8.51
CA HIS A 204 25.17 -8.59 -7.76
C HIS A 204 24.41 -7.30 -8.17
N THR A 205 23.67 -7.29 -9.29
CA THR A 205 22.91 -6.12 -9.78
C THR A 205 21.41 -6.35 -9.87
N SER A 206 20.95 -7.59 -9.68
CA SER A 206 19.56 -7.99 -9.90
C SER A 206 18.58 -7.16 -9.06
N ASN A 207 18.79 -7.05 -7.75
CA ASN A 207 17.88 -6.37 -6.84
C ASN A 207 17.59 -4.92 -7.25
N ALA A 208 18.62 -4.15 -7.64
CA ALA A 208 18.44 -2.77 -8.04
C ALA A 208 17.71 -2.62 -9.39
N LYS A 209 18.01 -3.50 -10.36
CA LYS A 209 17.37 -3.48 -11.69
C LYS A 209 15.91 -3.92 -11.59
N ILE A 210 15.62 -5.02 -10.88
CA ILE A 210 14.26 -5.55 -10.69
C ILE A 210 13.41 -4.55 -9.92
N SER A 211 13.93 -3.93 -8.85
CA SER A 211 13.20 -2.90 -8.10
C SER A 211 12.80 -1.71 -8.98
N LYS A 212 13.69 -1.25 -9.86
CA LYS A 212 13.39 -0.17 -10.80
C LYS A 212 12.30 -0.57 -11.80
N PHE A 213 12.36 -1.80 -12.31
CA PHE A 213 11.37 -2.29 -13.27
C PHE A 213 10.01 -2.51 -12.60
N LYS A 214 9.99 -3.09 -11.40
CA LYS A 214 8.77 -3.25 -10.59
C LYS A 214 8.10 -1.90 -10.32
N ASN A 215 8.89 -0.90 -9.93
CA ASN A 215 8.39 0.45 -9.78
C ASN A 215 7.76 1.03 -11.05
N PHE A 216 8.38 0.80 -12.20
CA PHE A 216 7.83 1.27 -13.47
C PHE A 216 6.42 0.69 -13.71
N ILE A 217 6.23 -0.60 -13.49
CA ILE A 217 4.93 -1.29 -13.65
C ILE A 217 3.90 -0.81 -12.61
N LEU A 218 4.27 -0.73 -11.33
CA LEU A 218 3.37 -0.22 -10.28
C LEU A 218 2.93 1.21 -10.56
N LYS A 219 3.83 2.02 -11.08
CA LYS A 219 3.57 3.40 -11.47
C LYS A 219 2.59 3.55 -12.62
N ALA A 220 2.59 2.62 -13.55
CA ALA A 220 1.68 2.63 -14.70
C ALA A 220 0.23 2.31 -14.31
N ASN A 221 -0.06 1.96 -13.05
CA ASN A 221 -1.36 1.45 -12.60
C ASN A 221 -1.87 0.33 -13.52
N THR A 222 -1.00 -0.65 -13.73
CA THR A 222 -1.16 -1.68 -14.74
C THR A 222 -2.40 -2.53 -14.47
N SER A 223 -3.22 -2.68 -15.49
CA SER A 223 -4.41 -3.53 -15.48
C SER A 223 -4.03 -5.02 -15.52
N MET A 224 -4.97 -5.87 -15.13
CA MET A 224 -4.82 -7.32 -15.25
C MET A 224 -4.54 -7.75 -16.69
N HIS A 225 -5.16 -7.08 -17.67
CA HIS A 225 -4.95 -7.37 -19.09
C HIS A 225 -3.51 -7.09 -19.52
N GLU A 226 -2.96 -5.95 -19.14
CA GLU A 226 -1.57 -5.56 -19.46
C GLU A 226 -0.55 -6.50 -18.80
N ILE A 227 -0.79 -6.92 -17.56
CA ILE A 227 0.05 -7.93 -16.88
C ILE A 227 0.01 -9.26 -17.64
N ASN A 228 -1.16 -9.71 -18.10
CA ASN A 228 -1.27 -10.94 -18.89
C ASN A 228 -0.55 -10.84 -20.23
N VAL A 229 -0.56 -9.70 -20.89
CA VAL A 229 0.22 -9.46 -22.11
C VAL A 229 1.73 -9.61 -21.82
N LEU A 230 2.24 -9.01 -20.75
CA LEU A 230 3.64 -9.16 -20.34
C LEU A 230 3.99 -10.62 -20.04
N ARG A 231 3.15 -11.35 -19.33
CA ARG A 231 3.35 -12.78 -19.05
C ARG A 231 3.36 -13.60 -20.33
N GLY A 232 2.48 -13.30 -21.28
CA GLY A 232 2.48 -13.96 -22.59
C GLY A 232 3.80 -13.78 -23.36
N ILE A 233 4.36 -12.57 -23.36
CA ILE A 233 5.66 -12.27 -23.96
C ILE A 233 6.77 -13.07 -23.26
N VAL A 234 6.82 -13.06 -21.92
CA VAL A 234 7.80 -13.81 -21.13
C VAL A 234 7.72 -15.32 -21.42
N HIS A 235 6.50 -15.86 -21.47
CA HIS A 235 6.27 -17.26 -21.77
C HIS A 235 6.78 -17.63 -23.18
N GLN A 236 6.46 -16.83 -24.20
CA GLN A 236 6.88 -17.07 -25.58
C GLN A 236 8.40 -17.03 -25.73
N ILE A 237 9.09 -16.09 -25.06
CA ILE A 237 10.55 -16.02 -25.07
C ILE A 237 11.15 -17.24 -24.38
N ASN A 238 10.60 -17.68 -23.24
CA ASN A 238 11.07 -18.90 -22.57
C ASN A 238 10.94 -20.13 -23.47
N LEU A 239 9.83 -20.28 -24.21
CA LEU A 239 9.68 -21.38 -25.18
C LEU A 239 10.73 -21.32 -26.30
N SER A 240 11.00 -20.12 -26.83
CA SER A 240 12.02 -19.94 -27.89
C SER A 240 13.42 -20.32 -27.41
N LEU A 241 13.74 -20.07 -26.13
CA LEU A 241 15.05 -20.44 -25.55
C LEU A 241 15.24 -21.94 -25.34
N ILE A 242 14.16 -22.71 -25.28
CA ILE A 242 14.23 -24.19 -25.16
C ILE A 242 14.50 -24.84 -26.52
N HIS A 243 14.20 -24.16 -27.62
CA HIS A 243 14.35 -24.66 -28.98
C HIS A 243 15.65 -24.23 -29.66
N ILE A 244 16.52 -23.51 -28.98
CA ILE A 244 17.87 -23.16 -29.39
C ILE A 244 18.88 -24.05 -28.67
#